data_dc5d39cae51eccb7807ff6cd0cb658e5
#
_entry.id   dc5d39cae51eccb7807ff6cd0cb658e5
#
_cell.length_a   1.000
_cell.length_b   1.000
_cell.length_c   1.000
_cell.angle_alpha   90.00
_cell.angle_beta   90.00
_cell.angle_gamma   90.00
#
_symmetry.space_group_name_H-M   'P 1'
#
loop_
_entity.id
_entity.type
_entity.pdbx_description
1 polymer ?
#
loop_
_entity_poly.entity_id
_entity_poly.type
_entity_poly.pdbx_seq_one_letter_code
_entity_poly.pdbx_strand_id
1 'polypeptide(L)'
;MARVAEVICDFPSYPEWAEAIKQASVVEEYEDGYAAQVAFRIDAGVMADEYTLEYAYADDLSRIEWHLVAPSKTQKSQEGSYDLVENADGSTTVTYTLAVDLAIGMLGMFRRKAEKMIMDTALKELKRRVESLPAA
;
A
#
# COMPACT_ATOMS: atom_id res chain seq x y z
N MET A 1 3.93 -16.51 3.94
CA MET A 1 2.77 -15.61 3.68
C MET A 1 2.44 -14.75 4.90
N ALA A 2 2.41 -15.32 6.10
CA ALA A 2 2.11 -14.56 7.31
C ALA A 2 3.03 -13.36 7.52
N ARG A 3 4.33 -13.52 7.30
CA ARG A 3 5.30 -12.42 7.47
C ARG A 3 5.05 -11.27 6.49
N VAL A 4 4.71 -11.58 5.24
CA VAL A 4 4.41 -10.57 4.23
C VAL A 4 3.16 -9.79 4.66
N ALA A 5 2.12 -10.49 5.09
CA ALA A 5 0.90 -9.86 5.59
C ALA A 5 1.17 -8.99 6.82
N GLU A 6 2.02 -9.43 7.74
CA GLU A 6 2.41 -8.64 8.91
C GLU A 6 3.07 -7.32 8.51
N VAL A 7 3.97 -7.35 7.54
CA VAL A 7 4.65 -6.14 7.06
C VAL A 7 3.65 -5.19 6.40
N ILE A 8 2.75 -5.71 5.57
CA ILE A 8 1.73 -4.90 4.89
C ILE A 8 0.77 -4.27 5.91
N CYS A 9 0.42 -4.98 6.96
CA CYS A 9 -0.54 -4.50 7.97
C CYS A 9 0.08 -3.63 9.06
N ASP A 10 1.40 -3.55 9.13
CA ASP A 10 2.10 -2.73 10.12
C ASP A 10 2.30 -1.30 9.58
N PHE A 11 1.20 -0.56 9.51
CA PHE A 11 1.18 0.76 8.90
C PHE A 11 2.11 1.77 9.57
N PRO A 12 2.19 1.86 10.91
CA PRO A 12 3.08 2.84 11.53
C PRO A 12 4.56 2.66 11.16
N SER A 13 4.97 1.48 10.74
CA SER A 13 6.35 1.20 10.35
C SER A 13 6.65 1.50 8.88
N TYR A 14 5.66 1.88 8.07
CA TYR A 14 5.85 2.15 6.65
C TYR A 14 6.99 3.14 6.35
N PRO A 15 7.15 4.24 7.09
CA PRO A 15 8.26 5.16 6.82
C PRO A 15 9.65 4.53 6.92
N GLU A 16 9.77 3.40 7.61
CA GLU A 16 11.06 2.71 7.77
C GLU A 16 11.52 2.01 6.49
N TRP A 17 10.59 1.66 5.60
CA TRP A 17 10.93 0.89 4.40
C TRP A 17 10.32 1.42 3.10
N ALA A 18 9.31 2.26 3.18
CA ALA A 18 8.69 2.91 2.02
C ALA A 18 9.13 4.36 1.98
N GLU A 19 10.13 4.67 1.15
CA GLU A 19 10.82 5.96 1.17
C GLU A 19 9.89 7.16 0.98
N ALA A 20 8.91 7.06 0.08
CA ALA A 20 7.99 8.16 -0.20
C ALA A 20 6.97 8.40 0.92
N ILE A 21 6.75 7.42 1.78
CA ILE A 21 5.79 7.54 2.88
C ILE A 21 6.50 8.12 4.09
N LYS A 22 6.12 9.34 4.48
CA LYS A 22 6.73 10.04 5.61
C LYS A 22 5.99 9.77 6.92
N GLN A 23 4.69 9.45 6.83
CA GLN A 23 3.88 9.11 7.99
C GLN A 23 2.72 8.22 7.57
N ALA A 24 2.41 7.23 8.38
CA ALA A 24 1.23 6.40 8.24
C ALA A 24 0.63 6.20 9.64
N SER A 25 -0.60 6.66 9.84
CA SER A 25 -1.26 6.64 11.14
C SER A 25 -2.61 5.95 11.03
N VAL A 26 -2.83 4.95 11.87
CA VAL A 26 -4.13 4.28 11.95
C VAL A 26 -5.12 5.23 12.65
N VAL A 27 -6.16 5.65 11.94
CA VAL A 27 -7.16 6.59 12.47
C VAL A 27 -8.43 5.88 12.90
N GLU A 28 -8.67 4.67 12.41
CA GLU A 28 -9.82 3.86 12.81
C GLU A 28 -9.46 2.38 12.69
N GLU A 29 -9.97 1.56 13.62
CA GLU A 29 -9.75 0.12 13.63
C GLU A 29 -11.06 -0.64 13.63
N TYR A 30 -11.07 -1.84 13.02
CA TYR A 30 -12.18 -2.77 13.15
C TYR A 30 -12.16 -3.44 14.52
N GLU A 31 -13.25 -4.12 14.88
CA GLU A 31 -13.36 -4.81 16.17
C GLU A 31 -12.24 -5.82 16.41
N ASP A 32 -11.72 -6.43 15.34
CA ASP A 32 -10.64 -7.42 15.42
C ASP A 32 -9.24 -6.79 15.57
N GLY A 33 -9.15 -5.47 15.61
CA GLY A 33 -7.89 -4.74 15.76
C GLY A 33 -7.17 -4.40 14.46
N TYR A 34 -7.64 -4.89 13.31
CA TYR A 34 -7.06 -4.50 12.03
C TYR A 34 -7.46 -3.08 11.67
N ALA A 35 -6.56 -2.35 11.00
CA ALA A 35 -6.80 -0.98 10.60
C ALA A 35 -7.96 -0.88 9.62
N ALA A 36 -8.96 -0.05 9.93
CA ALA A 36 -10.05 0.24 9.02
C ALA A 36 -9.71 1.44 8.14
N GLN A 37 -9.16 2.51 8.74
CA GLN A 37 -8.72 3.70 8.00
C GLN A 37 -7.32 4.09 8.43
N VAL A 38 -6.49 4.42 7.44
CA VAL A 38 -5.10 4.83 7.65
C VAL A 38 -4.86 6.14 6.92
N ALA A 39 -4.34 7.14 7.66
CA ALA A 39 -3.95 8.42 7.09
C ALA A 39 -2.47 8.36 6.71
N PHE A 40 -2.18 8.73 5.47
CA PHE A 40 -0.83 8.75 4.94
C PHE A 40 -0.39 10.17 4.62
N ARG A 41 0.89 10.44 4.87
CA ARG A 41 1.56 11.63 4.36
C ARG A 41 2.72 11.16 3.49
N ILE A 42 2.69 11.55 2.23
CA ILE A 42 3.72 11.16 1.27
C ILE A 42 4.47 12.39 0.78
N ASP A 43 5.74 12.18 0.42
CA ASP A 43 6.58 13.17 -0.22
C ASP A 43 7.56 12.45 -1.13
N ALA A 44 7.32 12.53 -2.43
CA ALA A 44 8.17 11.92 -3.45
C ALA A 44 9.01 12.98 -4.19
N GLY A 45 9.19 14.15 -3.58
CA GLY A 45 9.95 15.25 -4.15
C GLY A 45 9.10 16.13 -5.05
N VAL A 46 8.61 15.58 -6.17
CA VAL A 46 7.75 16.30 -7.11
C VAL A 46 6.28 16.27 -6.72
N MET A 47 5.92 15.37 -5.84
CA MET A 47 4.53 15.20 -5.38
C MET A 47 4.50 14.97 -3.88
N ALA A 48 3.78 15.83 -3.17
CA ALA A 48 3.52 15.68 -1.74
C ALA A 48 2.01 15.72 -1.52
N ASP A 49 1.50 14.85 -0.68
CA ASP A 49 0.07 14.74 -0.43
C ASP A 49 -0.21 14.13 0.93
N GLU A 50 -1.42 14.37 1.42
CA GLU A 50 -1.96 13.72 2.60
C GLU A 50 -3.32 13.13 2.21
N TYR A 51 -3.55 11.87 2.53
CA TYR A 51 -4.80 11.20 2.17
C TYR A 51 -5.08 10.05 3.12
N THR A 52 -6.32 9.59 3.11
CA THR A 52 -6.77 8.49 3.96
C THR A 52 -7.32 7.37 3.10
N LEU A 53 -6.86 6.16 3.36
CA LEU A 53 -7.33 4.95 2.70
C LEU A 53 -8.15 4.11 3.67
N GLU A 54 -9.24 3.52 3.18
CA GLU A 54 -10.02 2.53 3.91
C GLU A 54 -9.65 1.14 3.43
N TYR A 55 -9.40 0.25 4.38
CA TYR A 55 -8.89 -1.09 4.12
C TYR A 55 -9.93 -2.17 4.36
N ALA A 56 -9.86 -3.23 3.56
CA ALA A 56 -10.63 -4.45 3.76
C ALA A 56 -9.70 -5.64 3.59
N TYR A 57 -9.94 -6.70 4.36
CA TYR A 57 -9.05 -7.86 4.43
C TYR A 57 -9.85 -9.14 4.24
N ALA A 58 -9.28 -10.08 3.47
CA ALA A 58 -9.80 -11.45 3.45
C ALA A 58 -9.50 -12.12 4.81
N ASP A 59 -10.34 -13.06 5.21
CA ASP A 59 -10.22 -13.71 6.52
C ASP A 59 -8.84 -14.34 6.75
N ASP A 60 -8.23 -14.88 5.70
CA ASP A 60 -6.90 -15.51 5.76
C ASP A 60 -5.77 -14.56 5.40
N LEU A 61 -6.07 -13.26 5.20
CA LEU A 61 -5.13 -12.23 4.78
C LEU A 61 -4.50 -12.49 3.40
N SER A 62 -5.10 -13.34 2.57
CA SER A 62 -4.64 -13.58 1.20
C SER A 62 -4.93 -12.40 0.27
N ARG A 63 -5.81 -11.50 0.70
CA ARG A 63 -6.12 -10.27 -0.04
C ARG A 63 -6.28 -9.12 0.93
N ILE A 64 -5.57 -8.05 0.64
CA ILE A 64 -5.65 -6.78 1.40
C ILE A 64 -5.95 -5.71 0.36
N GLU A 65 -7.11 -5.06 0.47
CA GLU A 65 -7.53 -4.07 -0.50
C GLU A 65 -7.88 -2.75 0.17
N TRP A 66 -7.84 -1.68 -0.61
CA TRP A 66 -8.11 -0.33 -0.11
C TRP A 66 -8.74 0.55 -1.17
N HIS A 67 -9.39 1.62 -0.69
CA HIS A 67 -9.86 2.69 -1.55
C HIS A 67 -9.68 4.04 -0.83
N LEU A 68 -9.56 5.10 -1.63
CA LEU A 68 -9.45 6.46 -1.12
C LEU A 68 -10.79 6.90 -0.52
N VAL A 69 -10.76 7.38 0.73
CA VAL A 69 -11.97 7.78 1.46
C VAL A 69 -12.57 9.03 0.84
N ALA A 70 -11.73 10.01 0.49
CA ALA A 70 -12.17 11.27 -0.10
C ALA A 70 -11.05 11.83 -0.98
N PRO A 71 -11.39 12.61 -2.03
CA PRO A 71 -10.37 13.21 -2.87
C PRO A 71 -9.35 13.99 -2.05
N SER A 72 -8.08 13.88 -2.45
CA SER A 72 -6.99 14.62 -1.85
C SER A 72 -6.48 15.69 -2.82
N LYS A 73 -5.39 16.36 -2.43
CA LYS A 73 -4.77 17.40 -3.25
C LYS A 73 -4.37 16.88 -4.64
N THR A 74 -3.85 15.65 -4.72
CA THR A 74 -3.31 15.09 -5.97
C THR A 74 -4.14 13.94 -6.53
N GLN A 75 -5.11 13.43 -5.80
CA GLN A 75 -5.87 12.24 -6.20
C GLN A 75 -7.38 12.47 -6.13
N LYS A 76 -8.08 12.13 -7.21
CA LYS A 76 -9.54 12.09 -7.22
C LYS A 76 -10.05 10.78 -6.67
N SER A 77 -9.38 9.68 -7.00
CA SER A 77 -9.70 8.35 -6.51
C SER A 77 -8.46 7.47 -6.49
N GLN A 78 -8.50 6.44 -5.67
CA GLN A 78 -7.50 5.38 -5.66
C GLN A 78 -8.17 4.10 -5.21
N GLU A 79 -7.87 3.01 -5.90
CA GLU A 79 -8.24 1.67 -5.49
C GLU A 79 -7.05 0.76 -5.71
N GLY A 80 -6.79 -0.12 -4.76
CA GLY A 80 -5.68 -1.03 -4.89
C GLY A 80 -5.84 -2.28 -4.05
N SER A 81 -4.97 -3.25 -4.31
CA SER A 81 -4.94 -4.48 -3.54
C SER A 81 -3.59 -5.16 -3.61
N TYR A 82 -3.29 -5.91 -2.55
CA TYR A 82 -2.28 -6.95 -2.56
C TYR A 82 -2.99 -8.29 -2.53
N ASP A 83 -2.61 -9.17 -3.45
CA ASP A 83 -3.02 -10.58 -3.44
C ASP A 83 -1.80 -11.43 -3.13
N LEU A 84 -1.91 -12.28 -2.11
CA LEU A 84 -0.80 -13.09 -1.60
C LEU A 84 -1.07 -14.56 -1.86
N VAL A 85 -0.09 -15.24 -2.48
CA VAL A 85 -0.16 -16.68 -2.72
C VAL A 85 1.10 -17.32 -2.16
N GLU A 86 0.92 -18.29 -1.27
CA GLU A 86 2.04 -19.05 -0.72
C GLU A 86 2.46 -20.14 -1.70
N ASN A 87 3.74 -20.17 -2.03
CA ASN A 87 4.30 -21.14 -2.97
C ASN A 87 4.76 -22.40 -2.23
N ALA A 88 4.94 -23.47 -2.99
CA ALA A 88 5.35 -24.77 -2.43
C ALA A 88 6.70 -24.74 -1.71
N ASP A 89 7.58 -23.82 -2.07
CA ASP A 89 8.90 -23.65 -1.45
C ASP A 89 8.90 -22.75 -0.22
N GLY A 90 7.72 -22.29 0.21
CA GLY A 90 7.58 -21.40 1.36
C GLY A 90 7.68 -19.92 1.04
N SER A 91 7.99 -19.57 -0.19
CA SER A 91 7.99 -18.17 -0.64
C SER A 91 6.56 -17.68 -0.88
N THR A 92 6.40 -16.38 -1.02
CA THR A 92 5.10 -15.76 -1.27
C THR A 92 5.14 -14.97 -2.56
N THR A 93 4.18 -15.22 -3.43
CA THR A 93 3.96 -14.38 -4.62
C THR A 93 3.01 -13.25 -4.24
N VAL A 94 3.45 -12.01 -4.44
CA VAL A 94 2.66 -10.82 -4.16
C VAL A 94 2.26 -10.17 -5.47
N THR A 95 0.95 -10.01 -5.66
CA THR A 95 0.42 -9.29 -6.82
C THR A 95 -0.18 -7.97 -6.32
N TYR A 96 0.33 -6.87 -6.85
CA TYR A 96 -0.13 -5.52 -6.53
C TYR A 96 -0.99 -5.02 -7.68
N THR A 97 -2.19 -4.58 -7.36
CA THR A 97 -3.10 -3.96 -8.34
C THR A 97 -3.37 -2.54 -7.89
N LEU A 98 -3.27 -1.58 -8.80
CA LEU A 98 -3.47 -0.17 -8.46
C LEU A 98 -4.18 0.56 -9.60
N ALA A 99 -5.21 1.32 -9.25
CA ALA A 99 -5.88 2.26 -10.13
C ALA A 99 -5.95 3.63 -9.42
N VAL A 100 -5.34 4.63 -10.01
CA VAL A 100 -5.32 5.99 -9.46
C VAL A 100 -5.85 6.96 -10.50
N ASP A 101 -6.75 7.84 -10.08
CA ASP A 101 -7.20 8.98 -10.90
C ASP A 101 -6.63 10.25 -10.27
N LEU A 102 -5.70 10.88 -10.98
CA LEU A 102 -4.99 12.06 -10.48
C LEU A 102 -5.78 13.34 -10.71
N ALA A 103 -5.75 14.22 -9.72
CA ALA A 103 -6.45 15.50 -9.77
C ALA A 103 -5.80 16.50 -10.73
N ILE A 104 -4.49 16.34 -10.99
CA ILE A 104 -3.79 17.14 -11.98
C ILE A 104 -3.96 16.44 -13.33
N GLY A 105 -4.45 17.16 -14.34
CA GLY A 105 -4.78 16.60 -15.65
C GLY A 105 -3.61 15.92 -16.35
N MET A 106 -3.24 14.74 -15.86
CA MET A 106 -2.28 13.89 -16.56
C MET A 106 -3.00 13.14 -17.66
N LEU A 107 -2.39 13.13 -18.85
CA LEU A 107 -2.88 12.31 -19.94
C LEU A 107 -2.84 10.84 -19.52
N GLY A 108 -3.82 10.04 -19.99
CA GLY A 108 -3.95 8.64 -19.57
C GLY A 108 -2.67 7.81 -19.69
N MET A 109 -1.84 8.11 -20.67
CA MET A 109 -0.55 7.47 -20.88
C MET A 109 0.41 7.73 -19.70
N PHE A 110 0.47 8.96 -19.20
CA PHE A 110 1.30 9.30 -18.05
C PHE A 110 0.76 8.69 -16.78
N ARG A 111 -0.57 8.58 -16.64
CA ARG A 111 -1.19 7.93 -15.50
C ARG A 111 -0.75 6.47 -15.38
N ARG A 112 -0.79 5.71 -16.48
CA ARG A 112 -0.38 4.30 -16.49
C ARG A 112 1.09 4.15 -16.12
N LYS A 113 1.94 5.04 -16.62
CA LYS A 113 3.37 5.02 -16.30
C LYS A 113 3.60 5.31 -14.82
N ALA A 114 2.88 6.27 -14.26
CA ALA A 114 2.97 6.60 -12.84
C ALA A 114 2.48 5.44 -11.97
N GLU A 115 1.36 4.81 -12.33
CA GLU A 115 0.84 3.63 -11.62
C GLU A 115 1.86 2.49 -11.63
N LYS A 116 2.48 2.23 -12.78
CA LYS A 116 3.50 1.19 -12.90
C LYS A 116 4.71 1.49 -12.03
N MET A 117 5.19 2.72 -12.01
CA MET A 117 6.31 3.13 -11.18
C MET A 117 6.01 2.95 -9.69
N ILE A 118 4.81 3.35 -9.27
CA ILE A 118 4.39 3.20 -7.87
C ILE A 118 4.36 1.73 -7.49
N MET A 119 3.76 0.88 -8.33
CA MET A 119 3.68 -0.56 -8.06
C MET A 119 5.05 -1.21 -8.02
N ASP A 120 5.92 -0.92 -9.00
CA ASP A 120 7.25 -1.50 -9.07
C ASP A 120 8.09 -1.10 -7.84
N THR A 121 8.03 0.17 -7.44
CA THR A 121 8.75 0.66 -6.27
C THR A 121 8.21 0.03 -4.99
N ALA A 122 6.89 -0.02 -4.83
CA ALA A 122 6.26 -0.60 -3.65
C ALA A 122 6.62 -2.08 -3.49
N LEU A 123 6.60 -2.84 -4.59
CA LEU A 123 6.94 -4.25 -4.54
C LEU A 123 8.42 -4.49 -4.22
N LYS A 124 9.32 -3.68 -4.77
CA LYS A 124 10.75 -3.76 -4.46
C LYS A 124 11.01 -3.45 -2.99
N GLU A 125 10.41 -2.39 -2.49
CA GLU A 125 10.59 -1.99 -1.09
C GLU A 125 9.99 -3.01 -0.13
N LEU A 126 8.81 -3.53 -0.44
CA LEU A 126 8.17 -4.59 0.34
C LEU A 126 9.04 -5.84 0.40
N LYS A 127 9.54 -6.30 -0.74
CA LYS A 127 10.41 -7.46 -0.81
C LYS A 127 11.67 -7.27 0.02
N ARG A 128 12.31 -6.13 -0.10
CA ARG A 128 13.52 -5.80 0.66
C ARG A 128 13.23 -5.81 2.16
N ARG A 129 12.12 -5.22 2.58
CA ARG A 129 11.74 -5.18 4.01
C ARG A 129 11.51 -6.59 4.56
N VAL A 130 10.69 -7.39 3.86
CA VAL A 130 10.37 -8.75 4.30
C VAL A 130 11.65 -9.59 4.40
N GLU A 131 12.53 -9.52 3.40
CA GLU A 131 13.76 -10.30 3.36
C GLU A 131 14.80 -9.83 4.37
N SER A 132 14.71 -8.56 4.82
CA SER A 132 15.63 -8.01 5.82
C SER A 132 15.27 -8.40 7.25
N LEU A 133 14.07 -8.88 7.49
CA LEU A 133 13.63 -9.26 8.84
C LEU A 133 14.19 -10.62 9.23
N PRO A 134 14.52 -10.82 10.53
CA PRO A 134 15.00 -12.11 10.99
C PRO A 134 13.96 -13.20 10.74
N ALA A 135 14.44 -14.42 10.49
CA ALA A 135 13.55 -15.57 10.42
C ALA A 135 12.85 -15.76 11.76
N ALA A 136 11.54 -16.01 11.72
CA ALA A 136 10.74 -16.19 12.91
C ALA A 136 11.10 -17.50 13.62
#